data_57f276c704d09cc6ad2c283f95e245b9
#
_entry.id   57f276c704d09cc6ad2c283f95e245b9
#
_cell.length_a   1.000
_cell.length_b   1.000
_cell.length_c   1.000
_cell.angle_alpha   90.00
_cell.angle_beta   90.00
_cell.angle_gamma   90.00
#
_symmetry.space_group_name_H-M   'P 1'
#
loop_
_entity.id
_entity.type
_entity.pdbx_description
1 polymer ?
#
loop_
_entity_poly.entity_id
_entity_poly.type
_entity_poly.pdbx_seq_one_letter_code
_entity_poly.pdbx_strand_id
1 'polypeptide(L)'
;NLGRKKMPVNGHLEWDAVYKPGYVKAVGYRNGRKVMEERIETASEACNAVWVYETVGDITIASVEMCDKKGRFVPTACRELEFKAPAGYRILGWGNGDPAFQYVERPQDKDAESIKIQTFNGYAQVIIQKK
;
A
#
# COMPACT_ATOMS: atom_id res chain seq x y z
N ASN A 1 -9.26 -0.92 26.96
CA ASN A 1 -7.96 -1.44 27.43
C ASN A 1 -8.03 -2.97 27.40
N LEU A 2 -7.10 -3.60 26.68
CA LEU A 2 -7.03 -5.05 26.50
C LEU A 2 -6.19 -5.73 27.60
N GLY A 3 -5.69 -4.97 28.57
CA GLY A 3 -4.91 -5.50 29.67
C GLY A 3 -3.41 -5.48 29.47
N ARG A 4 -2.69 -6.14 30.38
CA ARG A 4 -1.24 -6.20 30.43
C ARG A 4 -0.78 -7.65 30.59
N LYS A 5 0.21 -8.05 29.79
CA LYS A 5 0.81 -9.38 29.84
C LYS A 5 2.33 -9.27 29.97
N LYS A 6 2.95 -10.26 30.63
CA LYS A 6 4.42 -10.34 30.69
C LYS A 6 4.93 -10.96 29.40
N MET A 7 5.94 -10.34 28.78
CA MET A 7 6.57 -10.83 27.56
C MET A 7 7.33 -12.14 27.88
N PRO A 8 7.03 -13.26 27.19
CA PRO A 8 7.83 -14.46 27.30
C PRO A 8 9.20 -14.29 26.63
N VAL A 9 10.15 -15.12 27.00
CA VAL A 9 11.46 -15.17 26.34
C VAL A 9 11.29 -15.83 24.97
N ASN A 10 11.79 -15.19 23.92
CA ASN A 10 11.71 -15.69 22.52
C ASN A 10 10.29 -16.01 22.04
N GLY A 11 9.28 -15.30 22.56
CA GLY A 11 7.89 -15.48 22.19
C GLY A 11 7.19 -14.19 21.84
N HIS A 12 5.88 -14.27 21.67
CA HIS A 12 4.99 -13.14 21.37
C HIS A 12 3.80 -13.12 22.33
N LEU A 13 3.04 -12.03 22.29
CA LEU A 13 1.82 -11.85 23.06
C LEU A 13 0.65 -11.59 22.12
N GLU A 14 -0.50 -12.15 22.45
CA GLU A 14 -1.74 -12.01 21.68
C GLU A 14 -2.86 -11.47 22.58
N TRP A 15 -3.75 -10.69 22.01
CA TRP A 15 -4.98 -10.22 22.61
C TRP A 15 -6.13 -10.35 21.61
N ASP A 16 -7.20 -10.97 22.04
CA ASP A 16 -8.44 -10.96 21.28
C ASP A 16 -9.15 -9.63 21.43
N ALA A 17 -9.53 -9.05 20.32
CA ALA A 17 -10.28 -7.79 20.29
C ALA A 17 -11.32 -7.79 19.17
N VAL A 18 -12.54 -7.35 19.51
CA VAL A 18 -13.55 -7.08 18.48
C VAL A 18 -13.17 -5.80 17.75
N TYR A 19 -13.11 -5.87 16.42
CA TYR A 19 -12.79 -4.71 15.60
C TYR A 19 -13.81 -3.57 15.84
N LYS A 20 -13.27 -2.40 16.10
CA LYS A 20 -13.99 -1.12 16.10
C LYS A 20 -13.11 -0.06 15.44
N PRO A 21 -13.66 0.81 14.58
CA PRO A 21 -12.90 1.92 14.04
C PRO A 21 -12.26 2.76 15.15
N GLY A 22 -10.99 3.14 14.95
CA GLY A 22 -10.24 3.90 15.95
C GLY A 22 -8.75 3.58 15.89
N TYR A 23 -8.17 3.18 17.01
CA TYR A 23 -6.77 2.81 17.05
C TYR A 23 -6.50 1.65 18.01
N VAL A 24 -5.45 0.90 17.72
CA VAL A 24 -4.81 -0.06 18.62
C VAL A 24 -3.43 0.47 18.99
N LYS A 25 -3.09 0.43 20.26
CA LYS A 25 -1.81 0.90 20.76
C LYS A 25 -1.17 -0.15 21.68
N ALA A 26 0.07 -0.53 21.38
CA ALA A 26 0.91 -1.37 22.22
C ALA A 26 1.98 -0.52 22.91
N VAL A 27 2.21 -0.75 24.20
CA VAL A 27 3.24 -0.06 24.97
C VAL A 27 4.12 -1.09 25.68
N GLY A 28 5.41 -1.08 25.39
CA GLY A 28 6.40 -1.93 26.03
C GLY A 28 7.03 -1.27 27.25
N TYR A 29 7.18 -2.03 28.32
CA TYR A 29 7.83 -1.59 29.56
C TYR A 29 8.97 -2.54 29.92
N ARG A 30 10.10 -1.97 30.42
CA ARG A 30 11.21 -2.70 31.02
C ARG A 30 11.55 -2.05 32.36
N ASN A 31 11.56 -2.86 33.42
CA ASN A 31 11.80 -2.39 34.79
C ASN A 31 10.91 -1.19 35.18
N GLY A 32 9.63 -1.25 34.82
CA GLY A 32 8.65 -0.20 35.10
C GLY A 32 8.74 1.04 34.21
N ARG A 33 9.75 1.17 33.36
CA ARG A 33 9.92 2.31 32.43
C ARG A 33 9.38 1.96 31.05
N LYS A 34 8.65 2.88 30.42
CA LYS A 34 8.23 2.78 29.02
C LYS A 34 9.47 2.78 28.13
N VAL A 35 9.58 1.76 27.25
CA VAL A 35 10.72 1.60 26.33
C VAL A 35 10.30 1.65 24.86
N MET A 36 9.04 1.36 24.55
CA MET A 36 8.52 1.47 23.18
C MET A 36 7.02 1.70 23.17
N GLU A 37 6.54 2.25 22.09
CA GLU A 37 5.12 2.41 21.81
C GLU A 37 4.90 2.27 20.29
N GLU A 38 3.87 1.51 19.92
CA GLU A 38 3.41 1.39 18.55
C GLU A 38 1.91 1.64 18.50
N ARG A 39 1.44 2.34 17.46
CA ARG A 39 0.04 2.68 17.28
C ARG A 39 -0.36 2.51 15.84
N ILE A 40 -1.44 1.76 15.62
CA ILE A 40 -2.07 1.60 14.31
C ILE A 40 -3.48 2.19 14.37
N GLU A 41 -3.82 3.01 13.40
CA GLU A 41 -5.15 3.64 13.30
C GLU A 41 -5.92 3.10 12.11
N THR A 42 -7.24 2.98 12.26
CA THR A 42 -8.14 2.72 11.15
C THR A 42 -8.05 3.86 10.14
N ALA A 43 -7.81 3.52 8.88
CA ALA A 43 -7.88 4.48 7.79
C ALA A 43 -9.32 4.93 7.55
N SER A 44 -9.49 6.15 7.08
CA SER A 44 -10.75 6.65 6.57
C SER A 44 -10.89 6.37 5.06
N GLU A 45 -11.84 6.97 4.37
CA GLU A 45 -12.02 6.80 2.94
C GLU A 45 -10.77 7.21 2.15
N ALA A 46 -10.41 6.43 1.12
CA ALA A 46 -9.30 6.71 0.24
C ALA A 46 -9.59 7.97 -0.61
N CYS A 47 -8.68 8.93 -0.59
CA CYS A 47 -8.80 10.17 -1.35
C CYS A 47 -7.51 10.59 -2.08
N ASN A 48 -6.40 9.95 -1.79
CA ASN A 48 -5.10 10.24 -2.41
C ASN A 48 -4.48 8.98 -2.99
N ALA A 49 -3.78 9.12 -4.13
CA ALA A 49 -2.91 8.10 -4.70
C ALA A 49 -1.46 8.56 -4.50
N VAL A 50 -0.67 7.79 -3.76
CA VAL A 50 0.74 8.05 -3.48
C VAL A 50 1.58 7.14 -4.35
N TRP A 51 2.44 7.72 -5.20
CA TRP A 51 3.30 6.99 -6.13
C TRP A 51 4.72 6.88 -5.60
N VAL A 52 5.28 5.69 -5.65
CA VAL A 52 6.68 5.39 -5.35
C VAL A 52 7.32 4.80 -6.60
N TYR A 53 8.53 5.23 -6.93
CA TYR A 53 9.24 4.84 -8.15
C TYR A 53 10.55 4.16 -7.79
N GLU A 54 10.75 2.95 -8.32
CA GLU A 54 12.00 2.19 -8.20
C GLU A 54 12.56 1.93 -9.60
N THR A 55 13.82 2.32 -9.85
CA THR A 55 14.45 2.22 -11.17
C THR A 55 15.62 1.23 -11.13
N VAL A 56 15.63 0.31 -12.10
CA VAL A 56 16.72 -0.65 -12.34
C VAL A 56 17.05 -0.65 -13.82
N GLY A 57 18.19 -0.08 -14.19
CA GLY A 57 18.58 0.11 -15.59
C GLY A 57 17.64 1.09 -16.31
N ASP A 58 17.03 0.64 -17.38
CA ASP A 58 16.06 1.38 -18.20
C ASP A 58 14.60 1.14 -17.77
N ILE A 59 14.37 0.25 -16.79
CA ILE A 59 13.05 -0.09 -16.28
C ILE A 59 12.77 0.68 -14.99
N THR A 60 11.57 1.23 -14.88
CA THR A 60 11.06 1.82 -13.64
C THR A 60 9.72 1.17 -13.27
N ILE A 61 9.60 0.77 -12.01
CA ILE A 61 8.36 0.30 -11.42
C ILE A 61 7.73 1.48 -10.66
N ALA A 62 6.55 1.88 -11.09
CA ALA A 62 5.73 2.87 -10.42
C ALA A 62 4.67 2.16 -9.59
N SER A 63 4.81 2.15 -8.29
CA SER A 63 3.85 1.55 -7.35
C SER A 63 2.94 2.63 -6.78
N VAL A 64 1.63 2.37 -6.73
CA VAL A 64 0.66 3.28 -6.14
C VAL A 64 0.06 2.68 -4.87
N GLU A 65 -0.04 3.50 -3.84
CA GLU A 65 -0.76 3.23 -2.61
C GLU A 65 -1.94 4.19 -2.47
N MET A 66 -3.13 3.65 -2.23
CA MET A 66 -4.30 4.47 -1.93
C MET A 66 -4.30 4.87 -0.47
N CYS A 67 -4.32 6.17 -0.22
CA CYS A 67 -4.25 6.73 1.12
C CYS A 67 -5.46 7.61 1.45
N ASP A 68 -5.75 7.72 2.73
CA ASP A 68 -6.73 8.67 3.23
C ASP A 68 -6.13 10.09 3.35
N LYS A 69 -6.96 11.06 3.78
CA LYS A 69 -6.53 12.46 3.96
C LYS A 69 -5.42 12.67 4.99
N LYS A 70 -5.14 11.68 5.85
CA LYS A 70 -4.04 11.71 6.82
C LYS A 70 -2.80 10.96 6.32
N GLY A 71 -2.81 10.48 5.09
CA GLY A 71 -1.72 9.68 4.52
C GLY A 71 -1.67 8.24 5.02
N ARG A 72 -2.74 7.73 5.66
CA ARG A 72 -2.79 6.33 6.08
C ARG A 72 -3.25 5.47 4.91
N PHE A 73 -2.57 4.36 4.70
CA PHE A 73 -2.92 3.38 3.69
C PHE A 73 -4.33 2.82 3.90
N VAL A 74 -5.09 2.67 2.80
CA VAL A 74 -6.48 2.18 2.80
C VAL A 74 -6.55 0.82 2.10
N PRO A 75 -6.49 -0.29 2.86
CA PRO A 75 -6.38 -1.65 2.32
C PRO A 75 -7.66 -2.18 1.65
N THR A 76 -8.71 -1.41 1.61
CA THR A 76 -9.98 -1.77 0.97
C THR A 76 -10.29 -0.94 -0.28
N ALA A 77 -9.35 -0.08 -0.69
CA ALA A 77 -9.57 0.79 -1.83
C ALA A 77 -9.43 0.02 -3.16
N CYS A 78 -10.50 0.07 -3.95
CA CYS A 78 -10.51 -0.37 -5.35
C CYS A 78 -10.94 0.81 -6.20
N ARG A 79 -9.99 1.48 -6.85
CA ARG A 79 -10.20 2.72 -7.62
C ARG A 79 -9.58 2.62 -9.01
N GLU A 80 -10.30 3.13 -10.01
CA GLU A 80 -9.72 3.40 -11.32
C GLU A 80 -8.86 4.66 -11.25
N LEU A 81 -7.66 4.60 -11.80
CA LEU A 81 -6.70 5.69 -11.89
C LEU A 81 -6.21 5.80 -13.34
N GLU A 82 -5.89 7.00 -13.78
CA GLU A 82 -5.13 7.23 -15.00
C GLU A 82 -3.66 7.44 -14.63
N PHE A 83 -2.78 6.59 -15.17
CA PHE A 83 -1.33 6.75 -15.06
C PHE A 83 -0.79 7.37 -16.36
N LYS A 84 0.06 8.38 -16.24
CA LYS A 84 0.81 9.00 -17.33
C LYS A 84 2.29 8.81 -17.12
N ALA A 85 2.95 8.18 -18.08
CA ALA A 85 4.40 8.01 -18.03
C ALA A 85 5.12 9.36 -18.16
N PRO A 86 6.24 9.56 -17.48
CA PRO A 86 7.09 10.73 -17.70
C PRO A 86 7.56 10.81 -19.15
N ALA A 87 7.89 12.04 -19.62
CA ALA A 87 8.43 12.23 -20.96
C ALA A 87 9.68 11.36 -21.19
N GLY A 88 9.75 10.71 -22.37
CA GLY A 88 10.83 9.78 -22.72
C GLY A 88 10.68 8.36 -22.15
N TYR A 89 9.53 8.02 -21.57
CA TYR A 89 9.18 6.67 -21.16
C TYR A 89 7.98 6.13 -21.94
N ARG A 90 7.89 4.81 -22.03
CA ARG A 90 6.71 4.08 -22.51
C ARG A 90 6.22 3.12 -21.45
N ILE A 91 4.94 2.77 -21.48
CA ILE A 91 4.35 1.82 -20.57
C ILE A 91 4.50 0.41 -21.15
N LEU A 92 5.09 -0.49 -20.38
CA LEU A 92 5.21 -1.91 -20.73
C LEU A 92 4.00 -2.73 -20.28
N GLY A 93 3.42 -2.37 -19.15
CA GLY A 93 2.27 -3.07 -18.56
C GLY A 93 1.94 -2.56 -17.18
N TRP A 94 0.90 -3.15 -16.59
CA TRP A 94 0.49 -2.86 -15.23
C TRP A 94 -0.13 -4.11 -14.58
N GLY A 95 -0.25 -4.10 -13.27
CA GLY A 95 -0.92 -5.14 -12.49
C GLY A 95 -1.32 -4.63 -11.12
N ASN A 96 -2.27 -5.29 -10.49
CA ASN A 96 -2.75 -4.92 -9.16
C ASN A 96 -2.70 -6.06 -8.14
N GLY A 97 -2.26 -7.25 -8.55
CA GLY A 97 -2.17 -8.41 -7.67
C GLY A 97 -3.51 -9.12 -7.39
N ASP A 98 -4.59 -8.71 -8.05
CA ASP A 98 -5.87 -9.43 -7.97
C ASP A 98 -5.79 -10.74 -8.77
N PRO A 99 -5.88 -11.93 -8.13
CA PRO A 99 -5.79 -13.21 -8.82
C PRO A 99 -7.00 -13.50 -9.73
N ALA A 100 -8.09 -12.76 -9.56
CA ALA A 100 -9.30 -12.87 -10.39
C ALA A 100 -9.32 -11.87 -11.56
N PHE A 101 -8.29 -11.01 -11.67
CA PHE A 101 -8.22 -10.00 -12.70
C PHE A 101 -7.93 -10.61 -14.08
N GLN A 102 -8.88 -10.47 -15.01
CA GLN A 102 -8.81 -11.10 -16.35
C GLN A 102 -8.67 -10.09 -17.49
N TYR A 103 -8.31 -8.86 -17.21
CA TYR A 103 -8.14 -7.83 -18.22
C TYR A 103 -6.74 -7.82 -18.81
N VAL A 104 -6.61 -7.18 -19.99
CA VAL A 104 -5.31 -7.00 -20.64
C VAL A 104 -4.46 -6.02 -19.84
N GLU A 105 -3.39 -6.53 -19.26
CA GLU A 105 -2.43 -5.76 -18.42
C GLU A 105 -1.40 -4.98 -19.25
N ARG A 106 -1.47 -5.08 -20.57
CA ARG A 106 -0.54 -4.41 -21.50
C ARG A 106 -1.28 -3.40 -22.35
N PRO A 107 -0.68 -2.24 -22.63
CA PRO A 107 -1.25 -1.31 -23.60
C PRO A 107 -1.24 -1.95 -24.99
N GLN A 108 -2.27 -1.65 -25.79
CA GLN A 108 -2.34 -2.11 -27.20
C GLN A 108 -1.29 -1.39 -28.06
N ASP A 109 -1.02 -0.14 -27.75
CA ASP A 109 0.05 0.65 -28.38
C ASP A 109 1.37 0.43 -27.64
N LYS A 110 2.42 0.06 -28.39
CA LYS A 110 3.77 -0.17 -27.85
C LYS A 110 4.43 1.08 -27.30
N ASP A 111 3.98 2.25 -27.72
CA ASP A 111 4.51 3.56 -27.33
C ASP A 111 3.54 4.32 -26.41
N ALA A 112 2.54 3.62 -25.85
CA ALA A 112 1.58 4.23 -24.95
C ALA A 112 2.26 4.98 -23.80
N GLU A 113 1.84 6.21 -23.61
CA GLU A 113 2.30 7.10 -22.54
C GLU A 113 1.26 7.31 -21.44
N SER A 114 0.04 6.78 -21.63
CA SER A 114 -1.01 6.76 -20.59
C SER A 114 -1.78 5.46 -20.61
N ILE A 115 -2.26 5.06 -19.44
CA ILE A 115 -3.08 3.86 -19.25
C ILE A 115 -4.03 4.04 -18.07
N LYS A 116 -5.23 3.48 -18.18
CA LYS A 116 -6.13 3.32 -17.05
C LYS A 116 -5.80 2.05 -16.31
N ILE A 117 -5.65 2.15 -15.01
CA ILE A 117 -5.35 1.05 -14.10
C ILE A 117 -6.41 0.99 -13.02
N GLN A 118 -6.55 -0.16 -12.38
CA GLN A 118 -7.43 -0.32 -11.22
C GLN A 118 -6.63 -0.81 -10.03
N THR A 119 -6.75 -0.14 -8.89
CA THR A 119 -6.15 -0.65 -7.65
C THR A 119 -6.96 -1.82 -7.10
N PHE A 120 -6.27 -2.77 -6.49
CA PHE A 120 -6.85 -3.86 -5.72
C PHE A 120 -6.25 -3.85 -4.32
N ASN A 121 -7.11 -3.86 -3.29
CA ASN A 121 -6.69 -3.75 -1.90
C ASN A 121 -5.75 -2.56 -1.64
N GLY A 122 -5.99 -1.43 -2.33
CA GLY A 122 -5.22 -0.20 -2.16
C GLY A 122 -3.94 -0.12 -3.00
N TYR A 123 -3.57 -1.14 -3.78
CA TYR A 123 -2.32 -1.20 -4.55
C TYR A 123 -2.53 -1.38 -6.05
N ALA A 124 -1.62 -0.86 -6.84
CA ALA A 124 -1.35 -1.27 -8.21
C ALA A 124 0.09 -0.88 -8.58
N GLN A 125 0.62 -1.46 -9.65
CA GLN A 125 1.94 -1.15 -10.20
C GLN A 125 1.86 -0.95 -11.71
N VAL A 126 2.66 -0.02 -12.21
CA VAL A 126 2.87 0.19 -13.65
C VAL A 126 4.36 0.04 -13.93
N ILE A 127 4.70 -0.70 -14.96
CA ILE A 127 6.08 -0.89 -15.41
C ILE A 127 6.30 0.00 -16.62
N ILE A 128 7.27 0.88 -16.53
CA ILE A 128 7.66 1.80 -17.61
C ILE A 128 9.11 1.58 -18.00
N GLN A 129 9.42 1.87 -19.25
CA GLN A 129 10.76 1.76 -19.83
C GLN A 129 11.18 3.08 -20.48
N LYS A 130 12.42 3.48 -20.27
CA LYS A 130 13.03 4.60 -20.97
C LYS A 130 13.11 4.29 -22.47
N LYS A 131 12.68 5.23 -23.32
CA LYS A 131 12.78 5.17 -24.79
C LYS A 131 14.21 5.38 -25.27
#